data_1f6d1785f98d7f8895481551ddb9eb71
#
_entry.id   1f6d1785f98d7f8895481551ddb9eb71
#
_cell.length_a   1.000
_cell.length_b   1.000
_cell.length_c   1.000
_cell.angle_alpha   90.00
_cell.angle_beta   90.00
_cell.angle_gamma   90.00
#
_symmetry.space_group_name_H-M   'P 1'
#
loop_
_entity.id
_entity.type
_entity.pdbx_description
1 polymer ?
#
loop_
_entity_poly.entity_id
_entity_poly.type
_entity_poly.pdbx_seq_one_letter_code
_entity_poly.pdbx_strand_id
1 'polypeptide(L)'
;AWRDKEPAWRWSNGKSPYANWSRYEADLNLAMVRAYSGDLHTAQHDLESMVEIAPGNGGLQSALGSVYMMRGWPRRALQRQQMAHALDPRDIEPRLGMEEAYVALQRDDLARPLHDDLVARYPTQPAVERMDQAWRAHRGWQLKAWTDIGRSSGGGGTSPLGNNDRHYGVDVETPVLDDRWRLFALADRRVTDFQDQRIDPLWLGAGVRYRFGQLDAEAAVLRANDHIGDTGLRVGVGWQF
;
A
#
# COMPACT_ATOMS: atom_id res chain seq x y z
N ALA A 1 -15.09 30.50 0.56
CA ALA A 1 -15.28 31.72 1.35
C ALA A 1 -14.08 32.70 1.29
N TRP A 2 -12.91 32.44 1.96
CA TRP A 2 -11.75 33.33 1.89
C TRP A 2 -11.01 33.21 0.56
N ARG A 3 -10.76 32.00 0.11
CA ARG A 3 -10.14 31.65 -1.18
C ARG A 3 -10.77 32.41 -2.35
N ASP A 4 -12.10 32.48 -2.39
CA ASP A 4 -12.83 33.06 -3.53
C ASP A 4 -12.72 34.61 -3.58
N LYS A 5 -12.30 35.23 -2.47
CA LYS A 5 -12.04 36.66 -2.37
C LYS A 5 -10.63 37.06 -2.78
N GLU A 6 -9.68 36.10 -2.79
CA GLU A 6 -8.30 36.36 -3.14
C GLU A 6 -8.11 36.25 -4.66
N PRO A 7 -7.61 37.29 -5.33
CA PRO A 7 -7.31 37.20 -6.76
C PRO A 7 -6.12 36.27 -7.02
N ALA A 8 -6.10 35.61 -8.17
CA ALA A 8 -4.97 34.75 -8.57
C ALA A 8 -3.67 35.54 -8.77
N TRP A 9 -3.79 36.79 -9.17
CA TRP A 9 -2.65 37.69 -9.43
C TRP A 9 -2.77 38.96 -8.58
N ARG A 10 -1.64 39.42 -8.08
CA ARG A 10 -1.49 40.73 -7.46
C ARG A 10 -0.61 41.62 -8.34
N TRP A 11 -0.72 42.94 -8.16
CA TRP A 11 0.01 43.90 -8.97
C TRP A 11 0.99 44.68 -8.08
N SER A 12 2.27 44.69 -8.47
CA SER A 12 3.27 45.58 -7.87
C SER A 12 3.21 46.93 -8.57
N ASN A 13 2.98 47.99 -7.78
CA ASN A 13 2.90 49.37 -8.30
C ASN A 13 1.94 49.55 -9.50
N GLY A 14 0.90 48.71 -9.60
CA GLY A 14 -0.07 48.77 -10.68
C GLY A 14 0.46 48.39 -12.07
N LYS A 15 1.69 47.90 -12.20
CA LYS A 15 2.32 47.66 -13.51
C LYS A 15 2.78 46.22 -13.75
N SER A 16 3.26 45.57 -12.68
CA SER A 16 3.83 44.20 -12.83
C SER A 16 2.96 43.18 -12.07
N PRO A 17 2.35 42.23 -12.77
CA PRO A 17 1.60 41.14 -12.13
C PRO A 17 2.56 40.15 -11.50
N TYR A 18 2.20 39.65 -10.31
CA TYR A 18 2.86 38.52 -9.66
C TYR A 18 1.84 37.57 -9.08
N ALA A 19 2.21 36.29 -8.99
CA ALA A 19 1.32 35.26 -8.47
C ALA A 19 0.96 35.55 -6.99
N ASN A 20 -0.30 35.43 -6.64
CA ASN A 20 -0.76 35.55 -5.28
C ASN A 20 -0.43 34.29 -4.50
N TRP A 21 0.69 34.32 -3.76
CA TRP A 21 1.17 33.18 -2.98
C TRP A 21 0.12 32.67 -1.97
N SER A 22 -0.59 33.57 -1.32
CA SER A 22 -1.65 33.18 -0.37
C SER A 22 -2.80 32.44 -1.05
N ARG A 23 -3.13 32.77 -2.29
CA ARG A 23 -4.13 32.05 -3.07
C ARG A 23 -3.62 30.66 -3.44
N TYR A 24 -2.38 30.56 -3.89
CA TYR A 24 -1.74 29.28 -4.21
C TYR A 24 -1.71 28.34 -2.99
N GLU A 25 -1.26 28.82 -1.82
CA GLU A 25 -1.27 28.02 -0.59
C GLU A 25 -2.69 27.56 -0.19
N ALA A 26 -3.68 28.43 -0.34
CA ALA A 26 -5.07 28.08 -0.06
C ALA A 26 -5.61 26.98 -1.01
N ASP A 27 -5.27 27.07 -2.30
CA ASP A 27 -5.67 26.07 -3.29
C ASP A 27 -4.99 24.72 -3.04
N LEU A 28 -3.69 24.72 -2.75
CA LEU A 28 -2.92 23.51 -2.39
C LEU A 28 -3.48 22.86 -1.12
N ASN A 29 -3.67 23.64 -0.05
CA ASN A 29 -4.20 23.15 1.21
C ASN A 29 -5.63 22.59 1.03
N LEU A 30 -6.47 23.22 0.22
CA LEU A 30 -7.80 22.72 -0.06
C LEU A 30 -7.76 21.38 -0.79
N ALA A 31 -6.89 21.23 -1.78
CA ALA A 31 -6.71 19.96 -2.49
C ALA A 31 -6.22 18.85 -1.54
N MET A 32 -5.26 19.15 -0.66
CA MET A 32 -4.76 18.18 0.32
C MET A 32 -5.81 17.82 1.38
N VAL A 33 -6.61 18.79 1.87
CA VAL A 33 -7.75 18.51 2.77
C VAL A 33 -8.75 17.58 2.12
N ARG A 34 -9.08 17.77 0.84
CA ARG A 34 -9.93 16.86 0.06
C ARG A 34 -9.34 15.46 -0.01
N ALA A 35 -8.03 15.35 -0.28
CA ALA A 35 -7.35 14.06 -0.30
C ALA A 35 -7.46 13.33 1.05
N TYR A 36 -7.18 14.02 2.16
CA TYR A 36 -7.27 13.44 3.50
C TYR A 36 -8.71 13.12 3.95
N SER A 37 -9.70 13.80 3.39
CA SER A 37 -11.12 13.48 3.63
C SER A 37 -11.67 12.36 2.74
N GLY A 38 -10.85 11.80 1.85
CA GLY A 38 -11.23 10.69 0.96
C GLY A 38 -11.71 11.11 -0.42
N ASP A 39 -11.88 12.42 -0.70
CA ASP A 39 -12.21 12.92 -2.04
C ASP A 39 -10.97 12.99 -2.94
N LEU A 40 -10.41 11.81 -3.19
CA LEU A 40 -9.16 11.66 -3.94
C LEU A 40 -9.29 12.08 -5.41
N HIS A 41 -10.48 11.94 -5.99
CA HIS A 41 -10.71 12.29 -7.39
C HIS A 41 -10.63 13.81 -7.60
N THR A 42 -11.33 14.57 -6.78
CA THR A 42 -11.32 16.04 -6.85
C THR A 42 -9.95 16.59 -6.48
N ALA A 43 -9.31 16.03 -5.45
CA ALA A 43 -7.95 16.42 -5.05
C ALA A 43 -6.94 16.22 -6.19
N GLN A 44 -7.00 15.09 -6.88
CA GLN A 44 -6.15 14.83 -8.05
C GLN A 44 -6.38 15.87 -9.14
N HIS A 45 -7.63 16.10 -9.54
CA HIS A 45 -7.96 17.05 -10.60
C HIS A 45 -7.48 18.47 -10.27
N ASP A 46 -7.69 18.92 -9.03
CA ASP A 46 -7.20 20.22 -8.58
C ASP A 46 -5.67 20.32 -8.69
N LEU A 47 -4.94 19.30 -8.19
CA LEU A 47 -3.47 19.28 -8.23
C LEU A 47 -2.93 19.15 -9.65
N GLU A 48 -3.55 18.32 -10.51
CA GLU A 48 -3.16 18.23 -11.93
C GLU A 48 -3.28 19.60 -12.61
N SER A 49 -4.39 20.31 -12.40
CA SER A 49 -4.59 21.65 -12.93
C SER A 49 -3.56 22.66 -12.40
N MET A 50 -3.16 22.56 -11.13
CA MET A 50 -2.11 23.41 -10.56
C MET A 50 -0.73 23.08 -11.15
N VAL A 51 -0.44 21.79 -11.36
CA VAL A 51 0.82 21.33 -11.98
C VAL A 51 0.92 21.77 -13.46
N GLU A 52 -0.18 21.79 -14.20
CA GLU A 52 -0.22 22.31 -15.58
C GLU A 52 0.20 23.78 -15.63
N ILE A 53 -0.24 24.59 -14.66
CA ILE A 53 0.12 26.02 -14.58
C ILE A 53 1.56 26.20 -14.12
N ALA A 54 2.05 25.38 -13.19
CA ALA A 54 3.38 25.50 -12.60
C ALA A 54 4.14 24.14 -12.55
N PRO A 55 4.52 23.58 -13.71
CA PRO A 55 5.12 22.25 -13.80
C PRO A 55 6.50 22.15 -13.13
N GLY A 56 7.21 23.28 -12.98
CA GLY A 56 8.49 23.38 -12.28
C GLY A 56 8.38 23.53 -10.76
N ASN A 57 7.18 23.48 -10.19
CA ASN A 57 7.01 23.55 -8.73
C ASN A 57 7.14 22.16 -8.10
N GLY A 58 8.28 21.89 -7.43
CA GLY A 58 8.56 20.61 -6.78
C GLY A 58 7.54 20.23 -5.72
N GLY A 59 7.05 21.19 -4.93
CA GLY A 59 6.02 20.95 -3.92
C GLY A 59 4.69 20.47 -4.51
N LEU A 60 4.26 21.02 -5.66
CA LEU A 60 3.07 20.54 -6.38
C LEU A 60 3.27 19.13 -6.95
N GLN A 61 4.45 18.85 -7.52
CA GLN A 61 4.76 17.51 -8.02
C GLN A 61 4.71 16.48 -6.88
N SER A 62 5.29 16.82 -5.71
CA SER A 62 5.27 15.95 -4.54
C SER A 62 3.86 15.75 -3.99
N ALA A 63 3.06 16.82 -3.87
CA ALA A 63 1.66 16.72 -3.44
C ALA A 63 0.81 15.83 -4.35
N LEU A 64 0.96 16.00 -5.68
CA LEU A 64 0.28 15.14 -6.66
C LEU A 64 0.77 13.69 -6.56
N GLY A 65 2.07 13.47 -6.33
CA GLY A 65 2.65 12.15 -6.05
C GLY A 65 1.99 11.48 -4.84
N SER A 66 1.81 12.21 -3.75
CA SER A 66 1.15 11.71 -2.54
C SER A 66 -0.32 11.33 -2.80
N VAL A 67 -1.06 12.13 -3.57
CA VAL A 67 -2.44 11.78 -3.96
C VAL A 67 -2.49 10.54 -4.86
N TYR A 68 -1.53 10.36 -5.76
CA TYR A 68 -1.43 9.12 -6.54
C TYR A 68 -1.14 7.89 -5.66
N MET A 69 -0.31 8.03 -4.60
CA MET A 69 -0.12 6.95 -3.61
C MET A 69 -1.42 6.60 -2.90
N MET A 70 -2.16 7.60 -2.39
CA MET A 70 -3.46 7.39 -1.74
C MET A 70 -4.49 6.71 -2.67
N ARG A 71 -4.37 6.90 -3.99
CA ARG A 71 -5.21 6.23 -5.01
C ARG A 71 -4.73 4.82 -5.40
N GLY A 72 -3.63 4.34 -4.81
CA GLY A 72 -3.04 3.05 -5.15
C GLY A 72 -2.33 3.03 -6.51
N TRP A 73 -1.77 4.18 -6.95
CA TRP A 73 -1.02 4.30 -8.21
C TRP A 73 0.47 4.56 -7.98
N PRO A 74 1.20 3.61 -7.37
CA PRO A 74 2.57 3.85 -6.92
C PRO A 74 3.54 4.18 -8.06
N ARG A 75 3.31 3.68 -9.29
CA ARG A 75 4.15 4.04 -10.43
C ARG A 75 4.04 5.52 -10.82
N ARG A 76 2.80 6.04 -10.84
CA ARG A 76 2.58 7.47 -11.11
C ARG A 76 3.11 8.34 -9.98
N ALA A 77 2.93 7.90 -8.74
CA ALA A 77 3.48 8.55 -7.57
C ALA A 77 4.99 8.65 -7.66
N LEU A 78 5.68 7.53 -7.92
CA LEU A 78 7.13 7.50 -8.08
C LEU A 78 7.62 8.49 -9.14
N GLN A 79 6.98 8.54 -10.31
CA GLN A 79 7.34 9.51 -11.37
C GLN A 79 7.26 10.96 -10.87
N ARG A 80 6.18 11.31 -10.15
CA ARG A 80 6.01 12.68 -9.61
C ARG A 80 7.02 12.99 -8.53
N GLN A 81 7.32 12.05 -7.64
CA GLN A 81 8.33 12.23 -6.61
C GLN A 81 9.74 12.36 -7.19
N GLN A 82 10.08 11.61 -8.21
CA GLN A 82 11.33 11.75 -8.95
C GLN A 82 11.46 13.14 -9.61
N MET A 83 10.38 13.64 -10.23
CA MET A 83 10.35 15.01 -10.78
C MET A 83 10.53 16.05 -9.67
N ALA A 84 9.83 15.92 -8.55
CA ALA A 84 9.95 16.81 -7.41
C ALA A 84 11.39 16.85 -6.86
N HIS A 85 12.00 15.67 -6.68
CA HIS A 85 13.39 15.56 -6.23
C HIS A 85 14.39 16.16 -7.22
N ALA A 86 14.17 16.02 -8.53
CA ALA A 86 15.02 16.64 -9.54
C ALA A 86 14.93 18.17 -9.53
N LEU A 87 13.77 18.74 -9.19
CA LEU A 87 13.55 20.18 -9.07
C LEU A 87 14.14 20.78 -7.78
N ASP A 88 14.03 20.06 -6.66
CA ASP A 88 14.67 20.42 -5.39
C ASP A 88 15.30 19.19 -4.71
N PRO A 89 16.59 18.92 -4.96
CA PRO A 89 17.30 17.80 -4.35
C PRO A 89 17.52 17.92 -2.84
N ARG A 90 17.30 19.09 -2.24
CA ARG A 90 17.44 19.32 -0.80
C ARG A 90 16.18 19.01 -0.02
N ASP A 91 15.03 19.03 -0.69
CA ASP A 91 13.77 18.64 -0.08
C ASP A 91 13.75 17.14 0.19
N ILE A 92 13.42 16.77 1.44
CA ILE A 92 13.35 15.37 1.87
C ILE A 92 12.01 14.71 1.52
N GLU A 93 10.93 15.49 1.39
CA GLU A 93 9.58 14.96 1.17
C GLU A 93 9.47 14.12 -0.11
N PRO A 94 10.04 14.53 -1.27
CA PRO A 94 10.04 13.69 -2.45
C PRO A 94 10.79 12.37 -2.25
N ARG A 95 11.86 12.37 -1.46
CA ARG A 95 12.64 11.15 -1.19
C ARG A 95 11.88 10.18 -0.30
N LEU A 96 11.14 10.68 0.69
CA LEU A 96 10.21 9.87 1.50
C LEU A 96 9.13 9.24 0.62
N GLY A 97 8.52 10.04 -0.27
CA GLY A 97 7.52 9.53 -1.21
C GLY A 97 8.07 8.54 -2.24
N MET A 98 9.34 8.67 -2.65
CA MET A 98 10.01 7.67 -3.50
C MET A 98 10.21 6.35 -2.76
N GLU A 99 10.65 6.38 -1.50
CA GLU A 99 10.81 5.19 -0.66
C GLU A 99 9.47 4.46 -0.50
N GLU A 100 8.42 5.17 -0.11
CA GLU A 100 7.07 4.61 0.03
C GLU A 100 6.57 3.98 -1.29
N ALA A 101 6.81 4.65 -2.42
CA ALA A 101 6.43 4.13 -3.74
C ALA A 101 7.23 2.88 -4.13
N TYR A 102 8.53 2.80 -3.81
CA TYR A 102 9.32 1.59 -4.05
C TYR A 102 8.83 0.42 -3.20
N VAL A 103 8.50 0.63 -1.93
CA VAL A 103 7.92 -0.39 -1.06
C VAL A 103 6.59 -0.89 -1.63
N ALA A 104 5.70 0.01 -2.04
CA ALA A 104 4.42 -0.35 -2.65
C ALA A 104 4.58 -1.10 -3.99
N LEU A 105 5.67 -0.86 -4.71
CA LEU A 105 6.05 -1.56 -5.93
C LEU A 105 6.82 -2.86 -5.67
N GLN A 106 6.96 -3.29 -4.41
CA GLN A 106 7.74 -4.48 -4.02
C GLN A 106 9.21 -4.41 -4.51
N ARG A 107 9.78 -3.22 -4.48
CA ARG A 107 11.17 -2.94 -4.87
C ARG A 107 11.98 -2.53 -3.63
N ASP A 108 11.99 -3.43 -2.63
CA ASP A 108 12.77 -3.24 -1.40
C ASP A 108 14.26 -3.01 -1.70
N ASP A 109 14.75 -3.57 -2.79
CA ASP A 109 16.12 -3.37 -3.30
C ASP A 109 16.43 -1.90 -3.64
N LEU A 110 15.43 -1.13 -4.10
CA LEU A 110 15.55 0.30 -4.38
C LEU A 110 15.14 1.18 -3.19
N ALA A 111 14.23 0.71 -2.37
CA ALA A 111 13.80 1.42 -1.17
C ALA A 111 14.90 1.45 -0.10
N ARG A 112 15.59 0.33 0.14
CA ARG A 112 16.60 0.17 1.19
C ARG A 112 17.71 1.24 1.16
N PRO A 113 18.46 1.45 0.08
CA PRO A 113 19.53 2.43 0.06
C PRO A 113 19.02 3.86 0.31
N LEU A 114 17.80 4.18 -0.14
CA LEU A 114 17.17 5.47 0.08
C LEU A 114 16.74 5.63 1.54
N HIS A 115 16.13 4.60 2.13
CA HIS A 115 15.78 4.52 3.55
C HIS A 115 17.01 4.72 4.44
N ASP A 116 18.08 3.94 4.20
CA ASP A 116 19.29 3.97 5.02
C ASP A 116 19.97 5.36 4.99
N ASP A 117 19.99 6.00 3.81
CA ASP A 117 20.53 7.36 3.67
C ASP A 117 19.67 8.41 4.40
N LEU A 118 18.33 8.31 4.33
CA LEU A 118 17.42 9.22 5.03
C LEU A 118 17.54 9.08 6.55
N VAL A 119 17.56 7.86 7.07
CA VAL A 119 17.73 7.61 8.52
C VAL A 119 19.09 8.09 9.02
N ALA A 120 20.16 7.86 8.25
CA ALA A 120 21.51 8.31 8.63
C ALA A 120 21.64 9.83 8.67
N ARG A 121 20.99 10.55 7.74
CA ARG A 121 21.11 12.01 7.63
C ARG A 121 20.11 12.79 8.49
N TYR A 122 18.93 12.24 8.70
CA TYR A 122 17.82 12.93 9.34
C TYR A 122 17.17 12.12 10.47
N PRO A 123 17.96 11.61 11.44
CA PRO A 123 17.47 10.64 12.44
C PRO A 123 16.39 11.19 13.38
N THR A 124 16.30 12.50 13.54
CA THR A 124 15.35 13.17 14.46
C THR A 124 14.17 13.84 13.73
N GLN A 125 14.07 13.66 12.42
CA GLN A 125 12.96 14.19 11.65
C GLN A 125 11.72 13.32 11.83
N PRO A 126 10.56 13.86 12.29
CA PRO A 126 9.37 13.02 12.56
C PRO A 126 8.86 12.27 11.34
N ALA A 127 9.05 12.79 10.12
CA ALA A 127 8.66 12.11 8.90
C ALA A 127 9.56 10.89 8.63
N VAL A 128 10.87 11.01 8.86
CA VAL A 128 11.84 9.92 8.72
C VAL A 128 11.63 8.87 9.80
N GLU A 129 11.32 9.25 11.03
CA GLU A 129 11.00 8.31 12.11
C GLU A 129 9.76 7.47 11.77
N ARG A 130 8.70 8.09 11.22
CA ARG A 130 7.51 7.36 10.76
C ARG A 130 7.82 6.41 9.61
N MET A 131 8.62 6.86 8.63
CA MET A 131 9.09 6.02 7.53
C MET A 131 9.87 4.81 8.06
N ASP A 132 10.81 5.01 8.99
CA ASP A 132 11.61 3.92 9.59
C ASP A 132 10.73 2.91 10.36
N GLN A 133 9.71 3.40 11.10
CA GLN A 133 8.74 2.53 11.77
C GLN A 133 7.95 1.69 10.75
N ALA A 134 7.47 2.31 9.67
CA ALA A 134 6.75 1.61 8.60
C ALA A 134 7.65 0.58 7.89
N TRP A 135 8.91 0.94 7.61
CA TRP A 135 9.90 0.05 7.03
C TRP A 135 10.20 -1.16 7.90
N ARG A 136 10.41 -0.96 9.22
CA ARG A 136 10.59 -2.07 10.17
C ARG A 136 9.38 -2.98 10.24
N ALA A 137 8.17 -2.40 10.25
CA ALA A 137 6.94 -3.18 10.23
C ALA A 137 6.79 -3.96 8.91
N HIS A 138 7.06 -3.32 7.77
CA HIS A 138 7.04 -3.97 6.46
C HIS A 138 8.02 -5.14 6.38
N ARG A 139 9.23 -4.98 6.89
CA ARG A 139 10.28 -6.01 6.82
C ARG A 139 10.27 -7.03 7.96
N GLY A 140 9.55 -6.77 9.03
CA GLY A 140 9.46 -7.62 10.22
C GLY A 140 8.65 -8.90 10.02
N TRP A 141 8.44 -9.60 11.12
CA TRP A 141 7.51 -10.72 11.19
C TRP A 141 6.10 -10.28 10.84
N GLN A 142 5.38 -11.10 10.07
CA GLN A 142 3.98 -10.87 9.75
C GLN A 142 3.15 -11.99 10.34
N LEU A 143 2.06 -11.63 11.00
CA LEU A 143 1.04 -12.55 11.50
C LEU A 143 -0.30 -12.19 10.85
N LYS A 144 -0.92 -13.15 10.19
CA LYS A 144 -2.27 -13.02 9.63
C LYS A 144 -3.14 -14.08 10.25
N ALA A 145 -4.32 -13.68 10.71
CA ALA A 145 -5.34 -14.59 11.18
C ALA A 145 -6.67 -14.22 10.51
N TRP A 146 -7.44 -15.19 10.11
CA TRP A 146 -8.75 -14.98 9.50
C TRP A 146 -9.76 -15.99 9.98
N THR A 147 -11.03 -15.62 9.91
CA THR A 147 -12.17 -16.51 10.16
C THR A 147 -13.29 -16.14 9.20
N ASP A 148 -13.84 -17.16 8.55
CA ASP A 148 -15.03 -17.05 7.74
C ASP A 148 -16.11 -17.95 8.30
N ILE A 149 -17.34 -17.46 8.36
CA ILE A 149 -18.50 -18.20 8.85
C ILE A 149 -19.59 -18.13 7.80
N GLY A 150 -19.86 -19.24 7.16
CA GLY A 150 -20.93 -19.41 6.18
C GLY A 150 -22.12 -20.16 6.80
N ARG A 151 -23.34 -19.68 6.54
CA ARG A 151 -24.59 -20.40 6.84
C ARG A 151 -25.45 -20.46 5.59
N SER A 152 -25.85 -21.68 5.19
CA SER A 152 -26.82 -21.89 4.13
C SER A 152 -28.18 -22.21 4.75
N SER A 153 -29.18 -21.37 4.51
CA SER A 153 -30.58 -21.55 4.98
C SER A 153 -31.52 -21.97 3.84
N GLY A 154 -31.00 -22.70 2.84
CA GLY A 154 -31.80 -23.17 1.70
C GLY A 154 -32.69 -24.32 2.06
N GLY A 155 -34.02 -24.15 1.98
CA GLY A 155 -34.97 -25.24 2.13
C GLY A 155 -34.89 -26.22 0.94
N GLY A 156 -34.65 -27.49 1.23
CA GLY A 156 -34.93 -28.62 0.32
C GLY A 156 -33.84 -29.05 -0.65
N GLY A 157 -32.65 -28.50 -0.63
CA GLY A 157 -31.52 -28.95 -1.43
C GLY A 157 -30.23 -29.00 -0.59
N THR A 158 -29.47 -30.10 -0.72
CA THR A 158 -28.13 -30.20 -0.16
C THR A 158 -27.23 -29.19 -0.85
N SER A 159 -26.80 -28.15 -0.09
CA SER A 159 -25.70 -27.31 -0.59
C SER A 159 -24.45 -28.15 -0.74
N PRO A 160 -23.75 -28.10 -1.89
CA PRO A 160 -22.46 -28.81 -2.07
C PRO A 160 -21.41 -28.41 -1.02
N LEU A 161 -21.62 -27.27 -0.33
CA LEU A 161 -20.73 -26.71 0.68
C LEU A 161 -21.19 -26.97 2.13
N GLY A 162 -22.22 -27.78 2.37
CA GLY A 162 -22.80 -28.07 3.68
C GLY A 162 -23.71 -26.94 4.20
N ASN A 163 -24.32 -27.17 5.38
CA ASN A 163 -25.28 -26.23 5.98
C ASN A 163 -24.60 -25.17 6.86
N ASN A 164 -23.47 -25.50 7.45
CA ASN A 164 -22.62 -24.59 8.22
C ASN A 164 -21.16 -24.80 7.85
N ASP A 165 -20.52 -23.75 7.41
CA ASP A 165 -19.08 -23.76 7.09
C ASP A 165 -18.37 -22.75 8.00
N ARG A 166 -17.29 -23.19 8.64
CA ARG A 166 -16.43 -22.35 9.48
C ARG A 166 -15.00 -22.58 9.04
N HIS A 167 -14.33 -21.51 8.68
CA HIS A 167 -12.95 -21.54 8.22
C HIS A 167 -12.11 -20.66 9.14
N TYR A 168 -11.03 -21.20 9.67
CA TYR A 168 -10.08 -20.53 10.53
C TYR A 168 -8.69 -20.71 9.97
N GLY A 169 -7.92 -19.64 9.91
CA GLY A 169 -6.56 -19.76 9.48
C GLY A 169 -5.62 -18.81 10.21
N VAL A 170 -4.38 -19.26 10.32
CA VAL A 170 -3.26 -18.46 10.83
C VAL A 170 -2.07 -18.68 9.91
N ASP A 171 -1.39 -17.60 9.57
CA ASP A 171 -0.21 -17.57 8.73
C ASP A 171 0.86 -16.69 9.39
N VAL A 172 2.05 -17.21 9.54
CA VAL A 172 3.20 -16.51 10.11
C VAL A 172 4.31 -16.46 9.07
N GLU A 173 4.75 -15.24 8.73
CA GLU A 173 5.86 -15.02 7.80
C GLU A 173 7.10 -14.50 8.53
N THR A 174 8.28 -14.97 8.13
CA THR A 174 9.55 -14.44 8.62
C THR A 174 9.80 -12.99 8.16
N PRO A 175 10.76 -12.29 8.75
CA PRO A 175 11.31 -11.08 8.15
C PRO A 175 11.73 -11.31 6.69
N VAL A 176 11.76 -10.21 5.91
CA VAL A 176 12.17 -10.25 4.51
C VAL A 176 13.63 -10.64 4.39
N LEU A 177 13.90 -11.67 3.61
CA LEU A 177 15.23 -12.19 3.27
C LEU A 177 15.58 -11.72 1.86
N ASP A 178 16.79 -11.16 1.68
CA ASP A 178 17.32 -10.71 0.39
C ASP A 178 16.32 -9.86 -0.43
N ASP A 179 15.57 -8.96 0.27
CA ASP A 179 14.60 -8.03 -0.30
C ASP A 179 13.44 -8.65 -1.12
N ARG A 180 13.30 -9.98 -1.12
CA ARG A 180 12.38 -10.69 -2.02
C ARG A 180 11.69 -11.89 -1.40
N TRP A 181 12.33 -12.54 -0.44
CA TRP A 181 11.89 -13.84 0.06
C TRP A 181 11.34 -13.75 1.46
N ARG A 182 10.34 -14.56 1.76
CA ARG A 182 9.88 -14.86 3.11
C ARG A 182 9.66 -16.37 3.22
N LEU A 183 10.03 -16.93 4.36
CA LEU A 183 9.52 -18.23 4.75
C LEU A 183 8.19 -18.04 5.46
N PHE A 184 7.30 -18.99 5.35
CA PHE A 184 6.05 -18.94 6.10
C PHE A 184 5.64 -20.31 6.62
N ALA A 185 4.85 -20.28 7.69
CA ALA A 185 4.14 -21.43 8.21
C ALA A 185 2.66 -21.07 8.34
N LEU A 186 1.79 -22.01 8.07
CA LEU A 186 0.35 -21.83 8.16
C LEU A 186 -0.35 -22.98 8.87
N ALA A 187 -1.45 -22.65 9.52
CA ALA A 187 -2.44 -23.59 10.00
C ALA A 187 -3.81 -23.16 9.46
N ASP A 188 -4.49 -24.07 8.81
CA ASP A 188 -5.78 -23.84 8.17
C ASP A 188 -6.76 -24.94 8.58
N ARG A 189 -7.89 -24.56 9.18
CA ARG A 189 -8.91 -25.48 9.65
C ARG A 189 -10.25 -25.12 9.05
N ARG A 190 -10.87 -26.07 8.38
CA ARG A 190 -12.22 -25.94 7.85
C ARG A 190 -13.14 -26.91 8.52
N VAL A 191 -14.20 -26.44 9.14
CA VAL A 191 -15.24 -27.23 9.76
C VAL A 191 -16.50 -27.11 8.93
N THR A 192 -16.93 -28.21 8.31
CA THR A 192 -18.12 -28.22 7.46
C THR A 192 -19.07 -29.30 7.97
N ASP A 193 -20.31 -28.91 8.31
CA ASP A 193 -21.37 -29.83 8.75
C ASP A 193 -22.23 -30.20 7.52
N PHE A 194 -22.13 -31.43 7.06
CA PHE A 194 -23.06 -32.06 6.11
C PHE A 194 -24.14 -32.78 6.90
N GLN A 195 -25.30 -33.06 6.29
CA GLN A 195 -26.51 -33.64 6.92
C GLN A 195 -26.25 -34.68 8.02
N ASP A 196 -25.31 -35.62 7.79
CA ASP A 196 -24.98 -36.70 8.72
C ASP A 196 -23.47 -36.84 9.03
N GLN A 197 -22.66 -35.96 8.48
CA GLN A 197 -21.20 -36.04 8.62
C GLN A 197 -20.60 -34.65 8.88
N ARG A 198 -19.69 -34.60 9.84
CA ARG A 198 -18.83 -33.42 10.08
C ARG A 198 -17.46 -33.70 9.50
N ILE A 199 -17.00 -32.80 8.64
CA ILE A 199 -15.67 -32.82 8.09
C ILE A 199 -14.90 -31.67 8.74
N ASP A 200 -13.76 -31.98 9.36
CA ASP A 200 -12.99 -31.05 10.19
C ASP A 200 -11.47 -31.20 9.93
N PRO A 201 -11.00 -31.02 8.68
CA PRO A 201 -9.59 -31.11 8.37
C PRO A 201 -8.82 -29.93 8.95
N LEU A 202 -7.69 -30.21 9.56
CA LEU A 202 -6.65 -29.23 9.92
C LEU A 202 -5.46 -29.46 8.99
N TRP A 203 -5.14 -28.45 8.20
CA TRP A 203 -3.96 -28.40 7.34
C TRP A 203 -2.86 -27.60 8.03
N LEU A 204 -1.70 -28.23 8.18
CA LEU A 204 -0.48 -27.56 8.60
C LEU A 204 0.45 -27.48 7.40
N GLY A 205 1.09 -26.34 7.19
CA GLY A 205 1.97 -26.16 6.04
C GLY A 205 3.11 -25.22 6.32
N ALA A 206 4.14 -25.35 5.50
CA ALA A 206 5.27 -24.42 5.47
C ALA A 206 5.73 -24.23 4.03
N GLY A 207 6.29 -23.08 3.73
CA GLY A 207 6.69 -22.77 2.38
C GLY A 207 7.51 -21.50 2.26
N VAL A 208 7.65 -21.06 1.02
CA VAL A 208 8.38 -19.84 0.65
C VAL A 208 7.48 -18.94 -0.17
N ARG A 209 7.63 -17.63 0.05
CA ARG A 209 7.02 -16.57 -0.76
C ARG A 209 8.11 -15.73 -1.39
N TYR A 210 7.92 -15.43 -2.66
CA TYR A 210 8.76 -14.54 -3.44
C TYR A 210 7.95 -13.35 -3.89
N ARG A 211 8.47 -12.14 -3.65
CA ARG A 211 7.84 -10.89 -4.09
C ARG A 211 8.89 -9.98 -4.68
N PHE A 212 8.68 -9.57 -5.93
CA PHE A 212 9.56 -8.63 -6.58
C PHE A 212 8.86 -7.94 -7.76
N GLY A 213 8.71 -6.63 -7.65
CA GLY A 213 8.05 -5.82 -8.66
C GLY A 213 6.58 -6.21 -8.84
N GLN A 214 6.24 -6.78 -9.97
CA GLN A 214 4.88 -7.22 -10.29
C GLN A 214 4.62 -8.68 -9.99
N LEU A 215 5.65 -9.45 -9.67
CA LEU A 215 5.58 -10.88 -9.49
C LEU A 215 5.44 -11.24 -8.00
N ASP A 216 4.38 -11.95 -7.68
CA ASP A 216 4.20 -12.70 -6.44
C ASP A 216 4.20 -14.19 -6.76
N ALA A 217 4.98 -14.98 -6.03
CA ALA A 217 4.96 -16.44 -6.15
C ALA A 217 5.04 -17.07 -4.77
N GLU A 218 4.35 -18.19 -4.59
CA GLU A 218 4.46 -19.01 -3.37
C GLU A 218 4.53 -20.49 -3.69
N ALA A 219 5.25 -21.23 -2.86
CA ALA A 219 5.26 -22.67 -2.87
C ALA A 219 5.24 -23.19 -1.43
N ALA A 220 4.36 -24.15 -1.13
CA ALA A 220 4.21 -24.73 0.20
C ALA A 220 3.93 -26.23 0.13
N VAL A 221 4.40 -26.92 1.15
CA VAL A 221 4.00 -28.30 1.44
C VAL A 221 3.00 -28.26 2.59
N LEU A 222 1.89 -28.97 2.44
CA LEU A 222 0.79 -29.01 3.36
C LEU A 222 0.60 -30.46 3.82
N ARG A 223 0.23 -30.67 5.07
CA ARG A 223 -0.14 -31.97 5.63
C ARG A 223 -1.46 -31.83 6.38
N ALA A 224 -2.41 -32.71 6.04
CA ALA A 224 -3.65 -32.83 6.77
C ALA A 224 -3.49 -33.76 7.99
N ASN A 225 -4.23 -33.48 9.05
CA ASN A 225 -4.31 -34.37 10.23
C ASN A 225 -5.37 -35.46 10.10
N ASP A 226 -6.15 -35.45 9.02
CA ASP A 226 -7.28 -36.34 8.79
C ASP A 226 -7.07 -37.21 7.55
N HIS A 227 -7.80 -38.33 7.46
CA HIS A 227 -7.65 -39.34 6.39
C HIS A 227 -8.02 -38.87 4.96
N ILE A 228 -8.34 -37.58 4.79
CA ILE A 228 -8.76 -36.99 3.50
C ILE A 228 -7.56 -36.73 2.57
N GLY A 229 -6.34 -36.75 3.06
CA GLY A 229 -5.14 -36.57 2.26
C GLY A 229 -3.88 -36.40 3.09
N ASP A 230 -2.83 -37.14 2.82
CA ASP A 230 -1.62 -37.12 3.66
C ASP A 230 -0.77 -35.89 3.45
N THR A 231 -0.53 -35.52 2.20
CA THR A 231 0.36 -34.42 1.84
C THR A 231 -0.12 -33.72 0.58
N GLY A 232 -0.11 -32.41 0.61
CA GLY A 232 -0.46 -31.54 -0.52
C GLY A 232 0.68 -30.59 -0.89
N LEU A 233 0.74 -30.22 -2.14
CA LEU A 233 1.59 -29.16 -2.65
C LEU A 233 0.71 -27.97 -3.04
N ARG A 234 1.03 -26.76 -2.57
CA ARG A 234 0.40 -25.52 -2.98
C ARG A 234 1.41 -24.68 -3.73
N VAL A 235 1.08 -24.28 -4.94
CA VAL A 235 1.85 -23.34 -5.76
C VAL A 235 0.94 -22.23 -6.22
N GLY A 236 1.36 -21.00 -6.04
CA GLY A 236 0.65 -19.81 -6.47
C GLY A 236 1.57 -18.87 -7.22
N VAL A 237 1.06 -18.25 -8.28
CA VAL A 237 1.75 -17.19 -9.01
C VAL A 237 0.75 -16.07 -9.25
N GLY A 238 1.10 -14.87 -8.86
CA GLY A 238 0.32 -13.65 -9.05
C GLY A 238 1.09 -12.62 -9.86
N TRP A 239 0.37 -11.84 -10.64
CA TRP A 239 0.92 -10.72 -11.38
C TRP A 239 0.09 -9.47 -11.11
N GLN A 240 0.74 -8.39 -10.63
CA GLN A 240 0.09 -7.10 -10.36
C GLN A 240 0.30 -6.16 -11.55
N PHE A 241 -0.80 -5.61 -12.08
CA PHE A 241 -0.77 -4.68 -13.21
C PHE A 241 -0.61 -3.21 -12.80
#